data_5dd909c9282783600491c1062b5dc24a
#
_entry.id   5dd909c9282783600491c1062b5dc24a
#
_cell.length_a   1.000
_cell.length_b   1.000
_cell.length_c   1.000
_cell.angle_alpha   90.00
_cell.angle_beta   90.00
_cell.angle_gamma   90.00
#
_symmetry.space_group_name_H-M   'P 1'
#
loop_
_entity.id
_entity.type
_entity.pdbx_description
1 polymer ?
#
loop_
_entity_poly.entity_id
_entity_poly.type
_entity_poly.pdbx_seq_one_letter_code
_entity_poly.pdbx_strand_id
1 'polypeptide(L)'
;MRFKFLSAALLVLFSVWVIYSFMFWGRPVPFQIQTVERIDGNGDGVIDTWRLDSSQDGQADITELDTDGDGRIDRLQVSHPNVEVIDVSGREPRLARRKLAVCLDGVPYEDMAALWDQGYFREFARPAKLISSFPSLSDVALTELLHTGKVPGYENLYFDTQSNQIAGGATSTVSKVRMPYLDVLDYDEPGIFKGLAYLIPIRIYHADLGRFRKRYAASRLPAYVSHICSTDSVCHVLNREQFLKLMVEVDRLLREIYIQHRGQIDLVVFSDHGNSHVQNRRIDLDGFLAQNGFRMEPAIRSENSVVVPAFGLVGALPVYSQPQNTPKLARLLASHEATDFAVYLEGQQIQICSSRGSAVIEAKGSGGSLKYAAVDGDPLQLKSVLQRMLEQKQLDADGFASTESWFAATAPHEYADAVNAIYQGVTNHVTNRANVFVSLKDGYHYGSPFFDWLVTMRSTHGNLRRTSMTGFFMRNSPMQAAVLPARELLRDFFEEKVH
;
A
#
# COMPACT_ATOMS: atom_id res chain seq x y z
N MET A 1 -37.19 30.25 -3.04
CA MET A 1 -37.59 29.68 -1.74
C MET A 1 -37.42 28.14 -1.71
N ARG A 2 -37.88 27.38 -2.71
CA ARG A 2 -37.76 25.90 -2.74
C ARG A 2 -36.31 25.33 -2.69
N PHE A 3 -35.33 26.00 -3.27
CA PHE A 3 -33.93 25.56 -3.24
C PHE A 3 -33.27 25.62 -1.85
N LYS A 4 -33.61 26.64 -1.04
CA LYS A 4 -33.11 26.78 0.34
C LYS A 4 -33.69 25.72 1.30
N PHE A 5 -34.97 25.32 1.07
CA PHE A 5 -35.60 24.23 1.84
C PHE A 5 -35.02 22.87 1.51
N LEU A 6 -34.68 22.61 0.24
CA LEU A 6 -34.02 21.36 -0.18
C LEU A 6 -32.63 21.22 0.42
N SER A 7 -31.83 22.31 0.42
CA SER A 7 -30.52 22.34 1.04
C SER A 7 -30.53 22.14 2.54
N ALA A 8 -31.52 22.73 3.23
CA ALA A 8 -31.69 22.57 4.68
C ALA A 8 -32.13 21.13 5.03
N ALA A 9 -33.05 20.54 4.26
CA ALA A 9 -33.50 19.16 4.45
C ALA A 9 -32.35 18.15 4.19
N LEU A 10 -31.52 18.36 3.17
CA LEU A 10 -30.35 17.56 2.91
C LEU A 10 -29.29 17.68 4.03
N LEU A 11 -29.07 18.88 4.56
CA LEU A 11 -28.21 19.10 5.72
C LEU A 11 -28.71 18.39 6.98
N VAL A 12 -30.03 18.44 7.24
CA VAL A 12 -30.64 17.73 8.38
C VAL A 12 -30.55 16.21 8.20
N LEU A 13 -30.86 15.70 7.00
CA LEU A 13 -30.72 14.25 6.69
C LEU A 13 -29.26 13.80 6.78
N PHE A 14 -28.33 14.61 6.31
CA PHE A 14 -26.90 14.33 6.45
C PHE A 14 -26.48 14.35 7.92
N SER A 15 -26.92 15.31 8.71
CA SER A 15 -26.63 15.40 10.14
C SER A 15 -27.24 14.22 10.93
N VAL A 16 -28.49 13.83 10.63
CA VAL A 16 -29.15 12.66 11.22
C VAL A 16 -28.43 11.38 10.82
N TRP A 17 -28.01 11.27 9.55
CA TRP A 17 -27.22 10.13 9.07
C TRP A 17 -25.84 10.07 9.73
N VAL A 18 -25.16 11.20 9.90
CA VAL A 18 -23.88 11.30 10.62
C VAL A 18 -24.06 10.91 12.09
N ILE A 19 -25.10 11.40 12.77
CA ILE A 19 -25.40 11.05 14.16
C ILE A 19 -25.76 9.56 14.29
N TYR A 20 -26.59 9.03 13.39
CA TYR A 20 -26.92 7.61 13.34
C TYR A 20 -25.68 6.75 13.10
N SER A 21 -24.86 7.13 12.13
CA SER A 21 -23.56 6.48 11.87
C SER A 21 -22.65 6.58 13.09
N PHE A 22 -22.65 7.72 13.79
CA PHE A 22 -21.89 7.92 15.01
C PHE A 22 -22.34 7.04 16.17
N MET A 23 -23.63 6.75 16.28
CA MET A 23 -24.20 5.96 17.38
C MET A 23 -24.18 4.45 17.14
N PHE A 24 -24.31 4.00 15.88
CA PHE A 24 -24.53 2.58 15.57
C PHE A 24 -23.46 1.94 14.67
N TRP A 25 -22.58 2.74 14.05
CA TRP A 25 -21.56 2.29 13.12
C TRP A 25 -20.15 2.28 13.75
N GLY A 26 -19.33 1.32 13.29
CA GLY A 26 -17.93 1.29 13.67
C GLY A 26 -17.68 0.98 15.14
N ARG A 27 -18.46 0.06 15.70
CA ARG A 27 -18.12 -0.56 16.98
C ARG A 27 -16.98 -1.54 16.75
N PRO A 28 -16.08 -1.72 17.73
CA PRO A 28 -15.07 -2.77 17.68
C PRO A 28 -15.71 -4.10 17.29
N VAL A 29 -15.02 -4.85 16.45
CA VAL A 29 -15.48 -6.18 16.03
C VAL A 29 -15.46 -7.07 17.27
N PRO A 30 -16.61 -7.67 17.68
CA PRO A 30 -16.60 -8.59 18.80
C PRO A 30 -15.83 -9.86 18.38
N PHE A 31 -14.72 -10.13 19.03
CA PHE A 31 -13.95 -11.36 18.80
C PHE A 31 -14.56 -12.50 19.60
N GLN A 32 -14.74 -13.65 18.94
CA GLN A 32 -15.29 -14.84 19.56
C GLN A 32 -14.21 -15.59 20.35
N ILE A 33 -12.98 -15.57 19.86
CA ILE A 33 -11.85 -16.27 20.47
C ILE A 33 -11.05 -15.29 21.32
N GLN A 34 -10.82 -15.66 22.59
CA GLN A 34 -10.05 -14.86 23.54
C GLN A 34 -8.78 -15.61 23.94
N THR A 35 -7.67 -14.90 24.03
CA THR A 35 -6.45 -15.47 24.61
C THR A 35 -6.57 -15.44 26.13
N VAL A 36 -6.57 -16.62 26.74
CA VAL A 36 -6.65 -16.79 28.20
C VAL A 36 -5.24 -16.74 28.80
N GLU A 37 -4.27 -17.38 28.15
CA GLU A 37 -2.92 -17.51 28.67
C GLU A 37 -1.89 -17.57 27.55
N ARG A 38 -0.69 -17.06 27.83
CA ARG A 38 0.51 -17.18 26.98
C ARG A 38 1.62 -17.77 27.84
N ILE A 39 2.26 -18.83 27.38
CA ILE A 39 3.24 -19.59 28.15
C ILE A 39 4.54 -19.66 27.36
N ASP A 40 5.64 -19.39 28.03
CA ASP A 40 7.00 -19.75 27.63
C ASP A 40 7.31 -21.10 28.31
N GLY A 41 7.08 -22.19 27.59
CA GLY A 41 7.17 -23.54 28.16
C GLY A 41 8.61 -24.04 28.29
N ASN A 42 9.54 -23.53 27.52
CA ASN A 42 10.95 -23.90 27.51
C ASN A 42 11.85 -22.93 28.31
N GLY A 43 11.35 -21.76 28.70
CA GLY A 43 12.04 -20.75 29.51
C GLY A 43 13.10 -19.93 28.76
N ASP A 44 12.99 -19.83 27.44
CA ASP A 44 13.93 -19.07 26.58
C ASP A 44 13.55 -17.58 26.41
N GLY A 45 12.41 -17.17 26.98
CA GLY A 45 11.88 -15.81 26.88
C GLY A 45 10.95 -15.61 25.67
N VAL A 46 10.71 -16.63 24.86
CA VAL A 46 9.79 -16.59 23.73
C VAL A 46 8.52 -17.38 24.08
N ILE A 47 7.36 -16.84 23.79
CA ILE A 47 6.09 -17.55 23.96
C ILE A 47 5.97 -18.64 22.91
N ASP A 48 5.75 -19.88 23.34
CA ASP A 48 5.59 -21.06 22.49
C ASP A 48 4.20 -21.71 22.59
N THR A 49 3.37 -21.24 23.54
CA THR A 49 2.04 -21.80 23.77
C THR A 49 1.01 -20.71 24.04
N TRP A 50 -0.10 -20.74 23.30
CA TRP A 50 -1.25 -19.86 23.49
C TRP A 50 -2.47 -20.69 23.84
N ARG A 51 -3.10 -20.40 24.97
CA ARG A 51 -4.37 -20.98 25.39
C ARG A 51 -5.51 -20.03 25.06
N LEU A 52 -6.47 -20.53 24.32
CA LEU A 52 -7.57 -19.76 23.77
C LEU A 52 -8.91 -20.31 24.24
N ASP A 53 -9.84 -19.42 24.52
CA ASP A 53 -11.23 -19.69 24.86
C ASP A 53 -12.11 -19.31 23.66
N SER A 54 -12.71 -20.29 22.99
CA SER A 54 -13.63 -20.08 21.87
C SER A 54 -15.10 -20.13 22.29
N SER A 55 -15.39 -20.66 23.48
CA SER A 55 -16.71 -20.80 24.06
C SER A 55 -17.15 -19.57 24.87
N GLN A 56 -16.19 -18.72 25.26
CA GLN A 56 -16.37 -17.54 26.13
C GLN A 56 -16.84 -17.88 27.55
N ASP A 57 -16.46 -19.07 28.06
CA ASP A 57 -16.76 -19.50 29.41
C ASP A 57 -15.61 -19.26 30.41
N GLY A 58 -14.50 -18.68 29.93
CA GLY A 58 -13.30 -18.37 30.72
C GLY A 58 -12.32 -19.54 30.85
N GLN A 59 -12.59 -20.67 30.18
CA GLN A 59 -11.68 -21.82 30.12
C GLN A 59 -11.12 -21.99 28.72
N ALA A 60 -9.84 -22.34 28.64
CA ALA A 60 -9.21 -22.62 27.35
C ALA A 60 -9.69 -23.95 26.77
N ASP A 61 -10.23 -23.89 25.57
CA ASP A 61 -10.69 -25.06 24.79
C ASP A 61 -9.86 -25.29 23.52
N ILE A 62 -8.98 -24.32 23.16
CA ILE A 62 -8.00 -24.43 22.07
C ILE A 62 -6.62 -24.12 22.62
N THR A 63 -5.63 -24.89 22.19
CA THR A 63 -4.21 -24.60 22.46
C THR A 63 -3.46 -24.55 21.14
N GLU A 64 -2.77 -23.45 20.90
CA GLU A 64 -1.83 -23.25 19.80
C GLU A 64 -0.41 -23.49 20.32
N LEU A 65 0.39 -24.23 19.56
CA LEU A 65 1.74 -24.63 19.95
C LEU A 65 2.73 -24.32 18.82
N ASP A 66 3.86 -23.76 19.21
CA ASP A 66 5.10 -23.73 18.43
C ASP A 66 6.00 -24.82 19.02
N THR A 67 6.09 -25.99 18.37
CA THR A 67 6.80 -27.13 18.92
C THR A 67 8.24 -27.25 18.43
N ASP A 68 8.62 -26.52 17.40
CA ASP A 68 9.99 -26.52 16.84
C ASP A 68 10.80 -25.24 17.13
N GLY A 69 10.16 -24.25 17.78
CA GLY A 69 10.82 -23.03 18.26
C GLY A 69 11.15 -22.02 17.13
N ASP A 70 10.50 -22.15 15.96
CA ASP A 70 10.71 -21.21 14.84
C ASP A 70 9.90 -19.91 14.99
N GLY A 71 9.09 -19.81 16.06
CA GLY A 71 8.23 -18.69 16.40
C GLY A 71 6.87 -18.72 15.71
N ARG A 72 6.52 -19.80 15.01
CA ARG A 72 5.26 -19.99 14.31
C ARG A 72 4.48 -21.16 14.91
N ILE A 73 3.16 -21.02 14.98
CA ILE A 73 2.27 -22.13 15.39
C ILE A 73 2.36 -23.26 14.37
N ASP A 74 2.69 -24.45 14.84
CA ASP A 74 2.76 -25.68 14.06
C ASP A 74 1.72 -26.73 14.47
N ARG A 75 1.09 -26.58 15.64
CA ARG A 75 0.04 -27.47 16.13
C ARG A 75 -1.14 -26.72 16.72
N LEU A 76 -2.33 -27.21 16.42
CA LEU A 76 -3.58 -26.84 17.08
C LEU A 76 -4.11 -28.05 17.88
N GLN A 77 -4.37 -27.86 19.16
CA GLN A 77 -5.07 -28.83 19.98
C GLN A 77 -6.45 -28.26 20.33
N VAL A 78 -7.52 -28.98 19.95
CA VAL A 78 -8.91 -28.60 20.25
C VAL A 78 -9.43 -29.61 21.28
N SER A 79 -10.00 -29.11 22.38
CA SER A 79 -10.38 -29.94 23.54
C SER A 79 -11.85 -30.38 23.53
N HIS A 80 -12.71 -29.85 22.66
CA HIS A 80 -14.14 -30.17 22.59
C HIS A 80 -14.64 -30.49 21.17
N PRO A 81 -15.53 -31.49 20.99
CA PRO A 81 -16.06 -32.44 21.98
C PRO A 81 -15.06 -33.53 22.34
N ASN A 82 -14.02 -33.76 21.55
CA ASN A 82 -12.94 -34.69 21.78
C ASN A 82 -11.61 -33.96 21.60
N VAL A 83 -10.56 -34.41 22.29
CA VAL A 83 -9.21 -33.88 22.09
C VAL A 83 -8.75 -34.27 20.67
N GLU A 84 -8.54 -33.27 19.84
CA GLU A 84 -8.02 -33.41 18.48
C GLU A 84 -6.72 -32.58 18.36
N VAL A 85 -5.67 -33.19 17.83
CA VAL A 85 -4.40 -32.50 17.54
C VAL A 85 -4.25 -32.40 16.02
N ILE A 86 -4.13 -31.19 15.53
CA ILE A 86 -4.04 -30.90 14.11
C ILE A 86 -2.64 -30.35 13.84
N ASP A 87 -1.89 -31.00 12.96
CA ASP A 87 -0.64 -30.45 12.41
C ASP A 87 -0.95 -29.33 11.43
N VAL A 88 -0.48 -28.14 11.72
CA VAL A 88 -0.65 -26.94 10.90
C VAL A 88 0.69 -26.37 10.40
N SER A 89 1.79 -27.11 10.56
CA SER A 89 3.13 -26.73 10.10
C SER A 89 3.21 -26.40 8.59
N GLY A 90 2.23 -26.88 7.81
CA GLY A 90 2.22 -26.69 6.35
C GLY A 90 3.19 -27.61 5.60
N ARG A 91 3.84 -28.56 6.30
CA ARG A 91 4.83 -29.46 5.72
C ARG A 91 4.21 -30.56 4.84
N GLU A 92 2.92 -30.83 5.01
CA GLU A 92 2.23 -31.79 4.15
C GLU A 92 1.48 -31.11 3.00
N PRO A 93 1.63 -31.57 1.74
CA PRO A 93 0.81 -31.09 0.64
C PRO A 93 -0.65 -31.53 0.87
N ARG A 94 -1.53 -30.59 1.14
CA ARG A 94 -2.95 -30.85 1.41
C ARG A 94 -3.78 -30.50 0.18
N LEU A 95 -4.70 -31.38 -0.17
CA LEU A 95 -5.66 -31.20 -1.27
C LEU A 95 -6.51 -29.92 -1.08
N ALA A 96 -6.67 -29.17 -2.17
CA ALA A 96 -7.61 -28.07 -2.37
C ALA A 96 -8.00 -27.25 -1.12
N ARG A 97 -7.07 -26.48 -0.57
CA ARG A 97 -7.36 -25.55 0.51
C ARG A 97 -8.05 -24.31 -0.02
N ARG A 98 -9.00 -23.79 0.76
CA ARG A 98 -9.49 -22.43 0.50
C ARG A 98 -8.34 -21.45 0.66
N LYS A 99 -8.25 -20.44 -0.22
CA LYS A 99 -7.23 -19.40 -0.21
C LYS A 99 -7.83 -18.06 0.20
N LEU A 100 -7.13 -17.32 1.04
CA LEU A 100 -7.49 -15.96 1.42
C LEU A 100 -6.27 -15.06 1.33
N ALA A 101 -6.36 -14.05 0.48
CA ALA A 101 -5.38 -12.97 0.37
C ALA A 101 -5.98 -11.68 0.97
N VAL A 102 -5.31 -11.08 1.95
CA VAL A 102 -5.75 -9.85 2.62
C VAL A 102 -4.70 -8.79 2.44
N CYS A 103 -5.03 -7.77 1.65
CA CYS A 103 -4.25 -6.54 1.58
C CYS A 103 -4.65 -5.63 2.74
N LEU A 104 -3.68 -5.22 3.55
CA LEU A 104 -3.79 -4.19 4.58
C LEU A 104 -3.14 -2.93 4.02
N ASP A 105 -3.94 -1.99 3.53
CA ASP A 105 -3.48 -0.78 2.84
C ASP A 105 -2.50 0.02 3.69
N GLY A 106 -1.36 0.37 3.13
CA GLY A 106 -0.40 1.30 3.71
C GLY A 106 0.32 0.85 4.98
N VAL A 107 0.32 -0.44 5.32
CA VAL A 107 0.95 -0.95 6.56
C VAL A 107 2.45 -1.18 6.37
N PRO A 108 3.32 -0.49 7.13
CA PRO A 108 4.76 -0.64 7.02
C PRO A 108 5.27 -2.01 7.49
N TYR A 109 6.32 -2.50 6.82
CA TYR A 109 7.02 -3.73 7.24
C TYR A 109 7.51 -3.68 8.70
N GLU A 110 8.11 -2.56 9.12
CA GLU A 110 8.70 -2.42 10.46
C GLU A 110 7.66 -2.52 11.59
N ASP A 111 6.39 -2.19 11.30
CA ASP A 111 5.30 -2.31 12.25
C ASP A 111 4.85 -3.75 12.39
N MET A 112 4.72 -4.47 11.29
CA MET A 112 4.34 -5.88 11.31
C MET A 112 5.45 -6.75 11.89
N ALA A 113 6.72 -6.45 11.59
CA ALA A 113 7.86 -7.13 12.21
C ALA A 113 7.88 -6.91 13.73
N ALA A 114 7.63 -5.68 14.19
CA ALA A 114 7.55 -5.38 15.62
C ALA A 114 6.40 -6.10 16.33
N LEU A 115 5.24 -6.23 15.69
CA LEU A 115 4.11 -7.00 16.22
C LEU A 115 4.41 -8.50 16.27
N TRP A 116 5.05 -9.01 15.23
CA TRP A 116 5.46 -10.41 15.20
C TRP A 116 6.48 -10.70 16.33
N ASP A 117 7.47 -9.84 16.54
CA ASP A 117 8.45 -9.96 17.63
C ASP A 117 7.79 -9.88 19.04
N GLN A 118 6.61 -9.23 19.15
CA GLN A 118 5.78 -9.17 20.36
C GLN A 118 4.84 -10.38 20.53
N GLY A 119 4.86 -11.37 19.64
CA GLY A 119 4.06 -12.59 19.73
C GLY A 119 2.67 -12.52 19.09
N TYR A 120 2.44 -11.55 18.19
CA TYR A 120 1.24 -11.49 17.34
C TYR A 120 1.49 -12.13 15.96
N PHE A 121 0.44 -12.49 15.24
CA PHE A 121 0.50 -13.08 13.89
C PHE A 121 1.31 -14.38 13.81
N ARG A 122 1.28 -15.21 14.87
CA ARG A 122 2.10 -16.42 14.98
C ARG A 122 1.58 -17.58 14.13
N GLU A 123 0.42 -17.49 13.55
CA GLU A 123 -0.07 -18.41 12.51
C GLU A 123 0.69 -18.24 11.20
N PHE A 124 1.47 -17.16 11.07
CA PHE A 124 2.25 -16.78 9.89
C PHE A 124 3.76 -16.92 10.17
N ALA A 125 4.51 -17.18 9.12
CA ALA A 125 5.95 -16.96 9.14
C ALA A 125 6.28 -15.50 9.42
N ARG A 126 7.50 -15.23 9.93
CA ARG A 126 7.96 -13.85 10.15
C ARG A 126 7.76 -13.00 8.89
N PRO A 127 7.31 -11.75 9.02
CA PRO A 127 7.10 -10.87 7.88
C PRO A 127 8.33 -10.76 6.99
N ALA A 128 8.12 -10.79 5.69
CA ALA A 128 9.12 -10.43 4.70
C ALA A 128 8.80 -9.06 4.09
N LYS A 129 9.80 -8.41 3.51
CA LYS A 129 9.64 -7.10 2.87
C LYS A 129 9.00 -7.25 1.52
N LEU A 130 7.98 -6.44 1.26
CA LEU A 130 7.38 -6.28 -0.06
C LEU A 130 7.74 -4.90 -0.60
N ILE A 131 8.49 -4.87 -1.71
CA ILE A 131 8.85 -3.59 -2.34
C ILE A 131 7.76 -3.22 -3.34
N SER A 132 7.11 -2.11 -3.05
CA SER A 132 5.97 -1.57 -3.80
C SER A 132 6.36 -1.00 -5.17
N SER A 133 5.35 -0.64 -5.97
CA SER A 133 5.51 0.16 -7.19
C SER A 133 5.91 1.61 -6.89
N PHE A 134 6.37 2.34 -7.91
CA PHE A 134 6.49 3.80 -7.86
C PHE A 134 5.53 4.44 -8.87
N PRO A 135 4.76 5.46 -8.45
CA PRO A 135 4.61 5.91 -7.05
C PRO A 135 3.99 4.84 -6.15
N SER A 136 4.35 4.86 -4.87
CA SER A 136 3.80 3.97 -3.85
C SER A 136 2.41 4.47 -3.41
N LEU A 137 1.47 4.44 -4.36
CA LEU A 137 0.07 4.84 -4.23
C LEU A 137 -0.82 3.63 -4.49
N SER A 138 -1.86 3.43 -3.70
CA SER A 138 -2.69 2.21 -3.70
C SER A 138 -3.23 1.87 -5.10
N ASP A 139 -3.72 2.85 -5.90
CA ASP A 139 -4.24 2.59 -7.24
C ASP A 139 -3.16 2.00 -8.18
N VAL A 140 -1.92 2.48 -8.07
CA VAL A 140 -0.78 2.00 -8.86
C VAL A 140 -0.24 0.68 -8.31
N ALA A 141 -0.08 0.59 -6.99
CA ALA A 141 0.45 -0.59 -6.32
C ALA A 141 -0.44 -1.82 -6.49
N LEU A 142 -1.76 -1.68 -6.32
CA LEU A 142 -2.72 -2.76 -6.56
C LEU A 142 -2.76 -3.19 -8.02
N THR A 143 -2.55 -2.27 -8.97
CA THR A 143 -2.45 -2.60 -10.39
C THR A 143 -1.28 -3.54 -10.66
N GLU A 144 -0.12 -3.28 -10.05
CA GLU A 144 1.07 -4.14 -10.18
C GLU A 144 0.91 -5.47 -9.43
N LEU A 145 0.45 -5.43 -8.18
CA LEU A 145 0.22 -6.61 -7.33
C LEU A 145 -0.78 -7.60 -7.93
N LEU A 146 -1.86 -7.08 -8.52
CA LEU A 146 -2.95 -7.89 -9.06
C LEU A 146 -2.84 -8.13 -10.57
N HIS A 147 -1.73 -7.73 -11.19
CA HIS A 147 -1.44 -7.92 -12.61
C HIS A 147 -2.57 -7.43 -13.53
N THR A 148 -3.18 -6.30 -13.21
CA THR A 148 -4.31 -5.76 -13.95
C THR A 148 -3.88 -4.74 -15.02
N GLY A 149 -4.82 -4.25 -15.80
CA GLY A 149 -4.56 -3.20 -16.79
C GLY A 149 -4.25 -1.85 -16.16
N LYS A 150 -3.77 -0.90 -16.99
CA LYS A 150 -3.42 0.46 -16.55
C LYS A 150 -4.59 1.17 -15.90
N VAL A 151 -4.29 1.89 -14.81
CA VAL A 151 -5.25 2.81 -14.20
C VAL A 151 -5.31 4.14 -14.97
N PRO A 152 -6.43 4.88 -14.88
CA PRO A 152 -6.59 6.15 -15.61
C PRO A 152 -5.56 7.21 -15.21
N GLY A 153 -5.27 7.34 -13.93
CA GLY A 153 -4.32 8.27 -13.34
C GLY A 153 -3.62 7.68 -12.13
N TYR A 154 -2.81 8.46 -11.45
CA TYR A 154 -2.04 8.00 -10.28
C TYR A 154 -2.88 7.86 -9.01
N GLU A 155 -4.00 8.56 -8.95
CA GLU A 155 -5.03 8.49 -7.92
C GLU A 155 -6.42 8.55 -8.58
N ASN A 156 -7.46 8.31 -7.80
CA ASN A 156 -8.85 8.37 -8.27
C ASN A 156 -9.23 9.73 -8.88
N LEU A 157 -8.65 10.85 -8.41
CA LEU A 157 -8.73 12.14 -9.09
C LEU A 157 -7.53 12.29 -10.01
N TYR A 158 -7.74 12.45 -11.30
CA TYR A 158 -6.68 12.54 -12.29
C TYR A 158 -6.96 13.58 -13.36
N PHE A 159 -5.94 13.94 -14.12
CA PHE A 159 -6.09 14.78 -15.30
C PHE A 159 -6.23 13.90 -16.54
N ASP A 160 -7.37 14.01 -17.21
CA ASP A 160 -7.59 13.35 -18.49
C ASP A 160 -6.96 14.20 -19.60
N THR A 161 -5.89 13.67 -20.18
CA THR A 161 -5.10 14.37 -21.20
C THR A 161 -5.83 14.50 -22.53
N GLN A 162 -6.82 13.66 -22.82
CA GLN A 162 -7.61 13.72 -24.05
C GLN A 162 -8.67 14.82 -23.97
N SER A 163 -9.42 14.86 -22.88
CA SER A 163 -10.46 15.88 -22.67
C SER A 163 -9.91 17.21 -22.12
N ASN A 164 -8.64 17.24 -21.70
CA ASN A 164 -7.99 18.38 -21.04
C ASN A 164 -8.75 18.84 -19.79
N GLN A 165 -9.19 17.91 -18.95
CA GLN A 165 -10.00 18.19 -17.75
C GLN A 165 -9.58 17.31 -16.59
N ILE A 166 -9.85 17.77 -15.36
CA ILE A 166 -9.80 16.93 -14.15
C ILE A 166 -11.00 15.98 -14.17
N ALA A 167 -10.74 14.70 -13.96
CA ALA A 167 -11.71 13.62 -13.95
C ALA A 167 -11.58 12.76 -12.68
N GLY A 168 -12.59 11.94 -12.37
CA GLY A 168 -12.59 11.08 -11.18
C GLY A 168 -13.02 11.79 -9.91
N GLY A 169 -12.41 11.44 -8.79
CA GLY A 169 -12.74 11.99 -7.45
C GLY A 169 -14.13 11.56 -6.97
N ALA A 170 -14.80 12.42 -6.20
CA ALA A 170 -16.15 12.15 -5.67
C ALA A 170 -17.21 11.87 -6.75
N THR A 171 -16.97 12.34 -7.97
CA THR A 171 -17.86 12.10 -9.12
C THR A 171 -17.63 10.73 -9.77
N SER A 172 -16.56 10.02 -9.42
CA SER A 172 -16.27 8.68 -9.96
C SER A 172 -17.32 7.64 -9.60
N THR A 173 -18.06 7.84 -8.51
CA THR A 173 -19.25 7.03 -8.16
C THR A 173 -20.36 7.14 -9.21
N VAL A 174 -20.37 8.20 -10.00
CA VAL A 174 -21.33 8.43 -11.09
C VAL A 174 -20.68 8.22 -12.46
N SER A 175 -19.36 8.36 -12.56
CA SER A 175 -18.61 8.13 -13.80
C SER A 175 -18.36 6.62 -13.98
N LYS A 176 -18.43 6.17 -15.23
CA LYS A 176 -18.22 4.76 -15.61
C LYS A 176 -16.75 4.29 -15.51
N VAL A 177 -15.84 5.14 -14.97
CA VAL A 177 -14.42 4.81 -14.87
C VAL A 177 -14.22 3.93 -13.65
N ARG A 178 -14.00 2.66 -13.89
CA ARG A 178 -13.70 1.65 -12.86
C ARG A 178 -12.22 1.31 -12.91
N MET A 179 -11.57 1.24 -11.76
CA MET A 179 -10.20 0.79 -11.66
C MET A 179 -10.13 -0.72 -11.95
N PRO A 180 -9.27 -1.18 -12.88
CA PRO A 180 -9.25 -2.60 -13.30
C PRO A 180 -9.01 -3.58 -12.14
N TYR A 181 -8.22 -3.21 -11.14
CA TYR A 181 -7.95 -4.08 -9.99
C TYR A 181 -9.20 -4.37 -9.13
N LEU A 182 -10.24 -3.51 -9.19
CA LEU A 182 -11.51 -3.75 -8.48
C LEU A 182 -12.28 -4.97 -9.02
N ASP A 183 -11.98 -5.44 -10.23
CA ASP A 183 -12.58 -6.63 -10.79
C ASP A 183 -11.98 -7.93 -10.22
N VAL A 184 -10.80 -7.84 -9.63
CA VAL A 184 -10.09 -8.95 -8.99
C VAL A 184 -10.45 -9.06 -7.50
N LEU A 185 -10.77 -7.94 -6.85
CA LEU A 185 -11.10 -7.90 -5.43
C LEU A 185 -12.52 -8.43 -5.17
N ASP A 186 -12.63 -9.41 -4.28
CA ASP A 186 -13.91 -9.92 -3.76
C ASP A 186 -14.44 -9.03 -2.63
N TYR A 187 -13.54 -8.27 -2.00
CA TYR A 187 -13.87 -7.25 -1.02
C TYR A 187 -13.00 -6.01 -1.19
N ASP A 188 -13.64 -4.86 -1.25
CA ASP A 188 -13.06 -3.52 -1.11
C ASP A 188 -14.07 -2.64 -0.37
N GLU A 189 -13.58 -1.67 0.41
CA GLU A 189 -14.41 -0.71 1.11
C GLU A 189 -15.15 0.20 0.12
N PRO A 190 -16.48 0.39 0.24
CA PRO A 190 -17.20 1.32 -0.63
C PRO A 190 -16.62 2.74 -0.60
N GLY A 191 -16.41 3.35 -1.77
CA GLY A 191 -15.69 4.60 -1.94
C GLY A 191 -16.19 5.79 -1.12
N ILE A 192 -17.50 5.82 -0.76
CA ILE A 192 -18.05 6.86 0.13
C ILE A 192 -17.42 6.85 1.53
N PHE A 193 -16.98 5.68 2.01
CA PHE A 193 -16.34 5.54 3.32
C PHE A 193 -14.85 5.87 3.28
N LYS A 194 -14.19 5.67 2.14
CA LYS A 194 -12.78 6.03 1.95
C LYS A 194 -12.53 7.52 2.24
N GLY A 195 -13.42 8.41 1.77
CA GLY A 195 -13.34 9.85 2.08
C GLY A 195 -13.61 10.21 3.54
N LEU A 196 -14.51 9.47 4.23
CA LEU A 196 -14.83 9.69 5.64
C LEU A 196 -13.77 9.11 6.58
N ALA A 197 -12.92 8.20 6.10
CA ALA A 197 -11.93 7.50 6.90
C ALA A 197 -10.90 8.45 7.53
N TYR A 198 -10.60 9.58 6.90
CA TYR A 198 -9.72 10.60 7.47
C TYR A 198 -10.37 11.43 8.59
N LEU A 199 -11.70 11.52 8.62
CA LEU A 199 -12.45 12.32 9.63
C LEU A 199 -12.78 11.50 10.87
N ILE A 200 -13.15 10.25 10.69
CA ILE A 200 -13.54 9.33 11.77
C ILE A 200 -12.83 7.97 11.61
N PRO A 201 -11.47 7.97 11.60
CA PRO A 201 -10.66 6.85 11.13
C PRO A 201 -10.94 5.54 11.87
N ILE A 202 -10.96 5.56 13.19
CA ILE A 202 -11.16 4.35 14.01
C ILE A 202 -12.54 3.71 13.76
N ARG A 203 -13.59 4.52 13.55
CA ARG A 203 -14.95 3.99 13.30
C ARG A 203 -15.08 3.38 11.92
N ILE A 204 -14.48 4.01 10.91
CA ILE A 204 -14.44 3.44 9.56
C ILE A 204 -13.63 2.17 9.56
N TYR A 205 -12.49 2.14 10.24
CA TYR A 205 -11.66 0.94 10.40
C TYR A 205 -12.46 -0.23 11.00
N HIS A 206 -13.15 -0.04 12.13
CA HIS A 206 -13.98 -1.10 12.72
C HIS A 206 -15.12 -1.54 11.79
N ALA A 207 -15.73 -0.58 11.09
CA ALA A 207 -16.79 -0.89 10.13
C ALA A 207 -16.28 -1.66 8.92
N ASP A 208 -15.09 -1.35 8.43
CA ASP A 208 -14.41 -2.03 7.33
C ASP A 208 -14.08 -3.48 7.72
N LEU A 209 -13.41 -3.71 8.85
CA LEU A 209 -13.15 -5.06 9.37
C LEU A 209 -14.44 -5.87 9.57
N GLY A 210 -15.49 -5.25 10.12
CA GLY A 210 -16.79 -5.91 10.34
C GLY A 210 -17.47 -6.31 9.03
N ARG A 211 -17.40 -5.48 7.99
CA ARG A 211 -17.92 -5.79 6.65
C ARG A 211 -17.11 -6.88 5.95
N PHE A 212 -15.79 -6.79 6.00
CA PHE A 212 -14.90 -7.83 5.50
C PHE A 212 -15.24 -9.18 6.14
N ARG A 213 -15.24 -9.28 7.48
CA ARG A 213 -15.57 -10.50 8.23
C ARG A 213 -16.90 -11.08 7.77
N LYS A 214 -17.97 -10.26 7.70
CA LYS A 214 -19.31 -10.69 7.28
C LYS A 214 -19.34 -11.19 5.85
N ARG A 215 -18.69 -10.50 4.91
CA ARG A 215 -18.67 -10.89 3.50
C ARG A 215 -17.85 -12.14 3.27
N TYR A 216 -16.68 -12.26 3.92
CA TYR A 216 -15.86 -13.44 3.84
C TYR A 216 -16.58 -14.69 4.39
N ALA A 217 -17.22 -14.57 5.57
CA ALA A 217 -17.97 -15.67 6.18
C ALA A 217 -19.16 -16.13 5.29
N ALA A 218 -19.80 -15.22 4.57
CA ALA A 218 -20.88 -15.55 3.63
C ALA A 218 -20.38 -16.11 2.29
N SER A 219 -19.11 -15.94 1.95
CA SER A 219 -18.54 -16.37 0.66
C SER A 219 -18.26 -17.87 0.64
N ARG A 220 -18.43 -18.47 -0.54
CA ARG A 220 -18.08 -19.87 -0.85
C ARG A 220 -16.93 -19.99 -1.85
N LEU A 221 -16.32 -18.87 -2.24
CA LEU A 221 -15.24 -18.84 -3.22
C LEU A 221 -14.05 -19.66 -2.73
N PRO A 222 -13.42 -20.48 -3.59
CA PRO A 222 -12.22 -21.22 -3.24
C PRO A 222 -11.01 -20.30 -3.00
N ALA A 223 -10.93 -19.17 -3.73
CA ALA A 223 -9.95 -18.12 -3.53
C ALA A 223 -10.68 -16.80 -3.31
N TYR A 224 -10.30 -16.06 -2.27
CA TYR A 224 -10.90 -14.78 -1.89
C TYR A 224 -9.79 -13.73 -1.74
N VAL A 225 -9.93 -12.60 -2.43
CA VAL A 225 -8.99 -11.49 -2.37
C VAL A 225 -9.68 -10.26 -1.78
N SER A 226 -9.10 -9.68 -0.76
CA SER A 226 -9.66 -8.53 -0.07
C SER A 226 -8.67 -7.39 0.10
N HIS A 227 -9.19 -6.17 0.10
CA HIS A 227 -8.46 -4.95 0.37
C HIS A 227 -9.11 -4.20 1.52
N ILE A 228 -8.39 -4.05 2.63
CA ILE A 228 -8.79 -3.32 3.84
C ILE A 228 -8.16 -1.93 3.77
N CYS A 229 -8.82 -1.02 3.08
CA CYS A 229 -8.26 0.29 2.80
C CYS A 229 -8.22 1.24 4.02
N SER A 230 -9.01 0.95 5.06
CA SER A 230 -9.06 1.77 6.26
C SER A 230 -7.79 1.71 7.10
N THR A 231 -6.93 0.72 6.90
CA THR A 231 -5.63 0.62 7.58
C THR A 231 -4.70 1.76 7.21
N ASP A 232 -4.71 2.22 5.95
CA ASP A 232 -3.96 3.38 5.52
C ASP A 232 -4.46 4.66 6.21
N SER A 233 -5.78 4.87 6.26
CA SER A 233 -6.37 6.06 6.90
C SER A 233 -6.00 6.17 8.39
N VAL A 234 -6.02 5.05 9.14
CA VAL A 234 -5.60 5.07 10.55
C VAL A 234 -4.09 5.24 10.69
N CYS A 235 -3.29 4.74 9.75
CA CYS A 235 -1.84 4.96 9.72
C CYS A 235 -1.50 6.43 9.50
N HIS A 236 -2.22 7.13 8.62
CA HIS A 236 -2.04 8.54 8.33
C HIS A 236 -2.32 9.46 9.54
N VAL A 237 -3.33 9.13 10.35
CA VAL A 237 -3.92 10.05 11.34
C VAL A 237 -3.48 9.73 12.77
N LEU A 238 -3.30 8.46 13.11
CA LEU A 238 -2.97 8.03 14.46
C LEU A 238 -1.45 8.08 14.70
N ASN A 239 -1.06 8.13 15.96
CA ASN A 239 0.34 7.86 16.30
C ASN A 239 0.62 6.34 16.18
N ARG A 240 1.90 5.97 16.06
CA ARG A 240 2.32 4.59 15.84
C ARG A 240 1.79 3.62 16.92
N GLU A 241 1.78 4.03 18.19
CA GLU A 241 1.28 3.17 19.28
C GLU A 241 -0.22 2.85 19.13
N GLN A 242 -1.02 3.86 18.81
CA GLN A 242 -2.46 3.69 18.56
C GLN A 242 -2.71 2.82 17.33
N PHE A 243 -1.92 3.03 16.27
CA PHE A 243 -1.99 2.22 15.06
C PHE A 243 -1.68 0.75 15.34
N LEU A 244 -0.60 0.44 16.06
CA LEU A 244 -0.23 -0.93 16.40
C LEU A 244 -1.33 -1.63 17.23
N LYS A 245 -2.01 -0.91 18.14
CA LYS A 245 -3.15 -1.47 18.89
C LYS A 245 -4.30 -1.90 17.98
N LEU A 246 -4.56 -1.17 16.89
CA LEU A 246 -5.56 -1.57 15.90
C LEU A 246 -5.10 -2.78 15.07
N MET A 247 -3.81 -2.88 14.75
CA MET A 247 -3.28 -4.05 14.04
C MET A 247 -3.40 -5.34 14.87
N VAL A 248 -3.38 -5.27 16.21
CA VAL A 248 -3.71 -6.42 17.07
C VAL A 248 -5.16 -6.92 16.88
N GLU A 249 -6.08 -6.04 16.47
CA GLU A 249 -7.45 -6.49 16.12
C GLU A 249 -7.47 -7.26 14.80
N VAL A 250 -6.59 -6.91 13.85
CA VAL A 250 -6.40 -7.70 12.62
C VAL A 250 -5.84 -9.09 12.94
N ASP A 251 -4.83 -9.16 13.82
CA ASP A 251 -4.30 -10.45 14.32
C ASP A 251 -5.42 -11.35 14.84
N ARG A 252 -6.26 -10.82 15.74
CA ARG A 252 -7.39 -11.57 16.32
C ARG A 252 -8.38 -12.03 15.26
N LEU A 253 -8.70 -11.18 14.29
CA LEU A 253 -9.63 -11.53 13.21
C LEU A 253 -9.08 -12.66 12.33
N LEU A 254 -7.81 -12.58 11.94
CA LEU A 254 -7.16 -13.59 11.11
C LEU A 254 -6.99 -14.91 11.86
N ARG A 255 -6.67 -14.87 13.15
CA ARG A 255 -6.64 -16.03 14.04
C ARG A 255 -8.00 -16.72 14.11
N GLU A 256 -9.10 -15.97 14.28
CA GLU A 256 -10.43 -16.56 14.25
C GLU A 256 -10.73 -17.26 12.92
N ILE A 257 -10.38 -16.63 11.79
CA ILE A 257 -10.53 -17.25 10.47
C ILE A 257 -9.69 -18.53 10.37
N TYR A 258 -8.45 -18.49 10.82
CA TYR A 258 -7.53 -19.62 10.79
C TYR A 258 -8.07 -20.81 11.60
N ILE A 259 -8.53 -20.56 12.82
CA ILE A 259 -9.11 -21.58 13.71
C ILE A 259 -10.43 -22.12 13.15
N GLN A 260 -11.32 -21.28 12.62
CA GLN A 260 -12.58 -21.72 11.97
C GLN A 260 -12.32 -22.68 10.81
N HIS A 261 -11.21 -22.53 10.11
CA HIS A 261 -10.76 -23.45 9.07
C HIS A 261 -9.88 -24.59 9.58
N ARG A 262 -9.69 -24.71 10.93
CA ARG A 262 -8.82 -25.71 11.54
C ARG A 262 -7.39 -25.71 10.97
N GLY A 263 -6.84 -24.53 10.69
CA GLY A 263 -5.56 -24.36 10.04
C GLY A 263 -5.49 -24.85 8.57
N GLN A 264 -6.63 -25.29 7.99
CA GLN A 264 -6.70 -25.82 6.62
C GLN A 264 -7.12 -24.75 5.62
N ILE A 265 -6.43 -23.63 5.65
CA ILE A 265 -6.61 -22.50 4.75
C ILE A 265 -5.23 -21.94 4.37
N ASP A 266 -5.07 -21.50 3.14
CA ASP A 266 -3.87 -20.78 2.74
C ASP A 266 -4.13 -19.28 2.92
N LEU A 267 -3.42 -18.69 3.87
CA LEU A 267 -3.51 -17.27 4.19
C LEU A 267 -2.27 -16.53 3.68
N VAL A 268 -2.52 -15.45 2.96
CA VAL A 268 -1.51 -14.47 2.57
C VAL A 268 -1.99 -13.11 3.06
N VAL A 269 -1.20 -12.45 3.90
CA VAL A 269 -1.47 -11.10 4.38
C VAL A 269 -0.34 -10.21 3.92
N PHE A 270 -0.65 -9.07 3.32
CA PHE A 270 0.34 -8.19 2.74
C PHE A 270 -0.13 -6.73 2.76
N SER A 271 0.78 -5.83 2.51
CA SER A 271 0.49 -4.42 2.28
C SER A 271 0.91 -4.04 0.87
N ASP A 272 0.16 -3.18 0.22
CA ASP A 272 0.46 -2.67 -1.12
C ASP A 272 1.63 -1.68 -1.13
N HIS A 273 1.82 -0.93 -0.04
CA HIS A 273 2.97 -0.04 0.20
C HIS A 273 3.24 0.15 1.70
N GLY A 274 4.28 0.88 2.02
CA GLY A 274 4.59 1.30 3.39
C GLY A 274 4.10 2.71 3.69
N ASN A 275 4.54 3.23 4.85
CA ASN A 275 4.20 4.57 5.32
C ASN A 275 5.37 5.14 6.14
N SER A 276 5.56 6.47 6.15
CA SER A 276 6.77 7.08 6.69
C SER A 276 6.79 7.23 8.22
N HIS A 277 5.63 7.27 8.89
CA HIS A 277 5.47 7.66 10.30
C HIS A 277 6.16 8.98 10.66
N VAL A 278 6.30 9.86 9.70
CA VAL A 278 6.85 11.21 9.88
C VAL A 278 5.72 12.21 9.75
N GLN A 279 5.63 13.15 10.69
CA GLN A 279 4.65 14.24 10.57
C GLN A 279 4.95 15.09 9.34
N ASN A 280 3.91 15.35 8.56
CA ASN A 280 4.02 15.98 7.25
C ASN A 280 3.39 17.37 7.24
N ARG A 281 3.95 18.26 6.42
CA ARG A 281 3.39 19.57 6.08
C ARG A 281 3.10 19.70 4.59
N ARG A 282 2.00 20.33 4.26
CA ARG A 282 1.63 20.61 2.87
C ARG A 282 2.58 21.64 2.25
N ILE A 283 3.00 21.39 1.02
CA ILE A 283 3.81 22.36 0.26
C ILE A 283 2.92 23.43 -0.42
N ASP A 284 3.40 24.68 -0.46
CA ASP A 284 2.79 25.76 -1.25
C ASP A 284 3.28 25.72 -2.71
N LEU A 285 2.77 24.74 -3.45
CA LEU A 285 3.14 24.56 -4.85
C LEU A 285 2.62 25.68 -5.74
N ASP A 286 1.42 26.20 -5.45
CA ASP A 286 0.79 27.26 -6.25
C ASP A 286 1.60 28.56 -6.18
N GLY A 287 1.95 29.00 -4.98
CA GLY A 287 2.82 30.16 -4.77
C GLY A 287 4.20 30.00 -5.42
N PHE A 288 4.80 28.80 -5.29
CA PHE A 288 6.10 28.52 -5.91
C PHE A 288 6.05 28.58 -7.44
N LEU A 289 5.06 27.98 -8.07
CA LEU A 289 4.89 28.01 -9.52
C LEU A 289 4.59 29.42 -10.02
N ALA A 290 3.72 30.17 -9.33
CA ALA A 290 3.37 31.56 -9.69
C ALA A 290 4.58 32.49 -9.68
N GLN A 291 5.45 32.40 -8.68
CA GLN A 291 6.70 33.15 -8.60
C GLN A 291 7.66 32.86 -9.76
N ASN A 292 7.53 31.69 -10.39
CA ASN A 292 8.36 31.24 -11.51
C ASN A 292 7.66 31.32 -12.87
N GLY A 293 6.54 32.06 -12.96
CA GLY A 293 5.85 32.39 -14.21
C GLY A 293 4.90 31.30 -14.72
N PHE A 294 4.60 30.27 -13.91
CA PHE A 294 3.59 29.26 -14.19
C PHE A 294 2.30 29.55 -13.44
N ARG A 295 1.17 29.03 -13.95
CA ARG A 295 -0.14 29.17 -13.30
C ARG A 295 -0.78 27.80 -13.11
N MET A 296 -1.16 27.48 -11.88
CA MET A 296 -1.98 26.29 -11.62
C MET A 296 -3.41 26.55 -12.08
N GLU A 297 -3.90 25.68 -12.95
CA GLU A 297 -5.23 25.75 -13.55
C GLU A 297 -5.87 24.37 -13.65
N PRO A 298 -7.20 24.25 -13.72
CA PRO A 298 -7.87 22.94 -13.86
C PRO A 298 -7.75 22.33 -15.26
N ALA A 299 -7.20 23.07 -16.23
CA ALA A 299 -6.98 22.66 -17.62
C ALA A 299 -5.79 23.40 -18.22
N ILE A 300 -5.13 22.84 -19.22
CA ILE A 300 -4.04 23.46 -19.95
C ILE A 300 -4.63 24.42 -21.00
N ARG A 301 -4.62 25.73 -20.73
CA ARG A 301 -5.23 26.76 -21.57
C ARG A 301 -4.23 27.70 -22.22
N SER A 302 -3.06 27.82 -21.62
CA SER A 302 -1.99 28.71 -22.11
C SER A 302 -0.64 27.96 -22.04
N GLU A 303 0.40 28.58 -22.58
CA GLU A 303 1.75 28.05 -22.54
C GLU A 303 2.23 27.82 -21.10
N ASN A 304 1.87 28.70 -20.16
CA ASN A 304 2.30 28.67 -18.78
C ASN A 304 1.32 27.93 -17.85
N SER A 305 0.26 27.30 -18.38
CA SER A 305 -0.68 26.51 -17.57
C SER A 305 -0.02 25.24 -17.05
N VAL A 306 -0.27 24.95 -15.78
CA VAL A 306 0.14 23.70 -15.09
C VAL A 306 -1.07 23.12 -14.40
N VAL A 307 -1.32 21.81 -14.59
CA VAL A 307 -2.37 21.09 -13.89
C VAL A 307 -1.72 20.09 -12.92
N VAL A 308 -2.12 20.15 -11.66
CA VAL A 308 -1.70 19.18 -10.63
C VAL A 308 -2.95 18.72 -9.90
N PRO A 309 -3.44 17.50 -10.18
CA PRO A 309 -4.56 16.94 -9.42
C PRO A 309 -4.22 16.87 -7.93
N ALA A 310 -5.12 17.34 -7.07
CA ALA A 310 -4.93 17.41 -5.63
C ALA A 310 -6.05 16.60 -4.95
N PHE A 311 -5.79 15.34 -4.63
CA PHE A 311 -6.77 14.43 -4.04
C PHE A 311 -6.31 13.92 -2.68
N GLY A 312 -5.51 12.87 -2.61
CA GLY A 312 -4.92 12.38 -1.38
C GLY A 312 -3.87 13.35 -0.81
N LEU A 313 -3.42 13.11 0.42
CA LEU A 313 -2.34 13.86 1.06
C LEU A 313 -1.07 13.01 0.97
N VAL A 314 -0.41 13.05 -0.19
CA VAL A 314 0.64 12.10 -0.58
C VAL A 314 1.98 12.76 -0.88
N GLY A 315 3.06 11.99 -0.78
CA GLY A 315 4.43 12.41 -1.07
C GLY A 315 4.81 12.40 -2.55
N ALA A 316 3.82 12.53 -3.44
CA ALA A 316 3.99 12.43 -4.89
C ALA A 316 3.16 13.46 -5.64
N LEU A 317 3.65 13.94 -6.79
CA LEU A 317 3.01 14.98 -7.60
C LEU A 317 3.02 14.59 -9.08
N PRO A 318 1.88 14.23 -9.67
CA PRO A 318 1.75 14.21 -11.13
C PRO A 318 1.51 15.64 -11.66
N VAL A 319 2.40 16.12 -12.50
CA VAL A 319 2.38 17.50 -13.04
C VAL A 319 2.20 17.47 -14.54
N TYR A 320 1.18 18.15 -15.03
CA TYR A 320 0.82 18.23 -16.45
C TYR A 320 1.01 19.65 -16.95
N SER A 321 1.57 19.80 -18.15
CA SER A 321 1.83 21.07 -18.79
C SER A 321 1.90 20.92 -20.30
N GLN A 322 2.13 22.03 -21.04
CA GLN A 322 2.51 21.92 -22.43
C GLN A 322 3.85 21.15 -22.56
N PRO A 323 4.00 20.24 -23.53
CA PRO A 323 5.19 19.38 -23.66
C PRO A 323 6.52 20.11 -23.73
N GLN A 324 6.55 21.28 -24.40
CA GLN A 324 7.77 22.09 -24.51
C GLN A 324 8.29 22.65 -23.19
N ASN A 325 7.45 22.70 -22.15
CA ASN A 325 7.85 23.16 -20.82
C ASN A 325 8.41 22.04 -19.93
N THR A 326 8.26 20.77 -20.33
CA THR A 326 8.59 19.62 -19.49
C THR A 326 10.01 19.69 -18.89
N PRO A 327 11.10 19.90 -19.67
CA PRO A 327 12.45 19.94 -19.10
C PRO A 327 12.69 21.14 -18.17
N LYS A 328 12.11 22.31 -18.50
CA LYS A 328 12.20 23.51 -17.66
C LYS A 328 11.46 23.31 -16.33
N LEU A 329 10.25 22.78 -16.42
CA LEU A 329 9.39 22.55 -15.27
C LEU A 329 9.97 21.47 -14.34
N ALA A 330 10.54 20.39 -14.90
CA ALA A 330 11.21 19.35 -14.11
C ALA A 330 12.39 19.91 -13.30
N ARG A 331 13.26 20.70 -13.92
CA ARG A 331 14.39 21.36 -13.22
C ARG A 331 13.91 22.34 -12.16
N LEU A 332 12.86 23.12 -12.47
CA LEU A 332 12.26 24.06 -11.53
C LEU A 332 11.70 23.31 -10.31
N LEU A 333 10.89 22.29 -10.51
CA LEU A 333 10.32 21.49 -9.43
C LEU A 333 11.40 20.77 -8.61
N ALA A 334 12.45 20.29 -9.26
CA ALA A 334 13.60 19.66 -8.58
C ALA A 334 14.39 20.64 -7.68
N SER A 335 14.30 21.95 -7.91
CA SER A 335 14.94 22.97 -7.06
C SER A 335 14.14 23.32 -5.80
N HIS A 336 12.88 22.92 -5.71
CA HIS A 336 12.06 23.16 -4.52
C HIS A 336 12.57 22.37 -3.33
N GLU A 337 12.62 22.97 -2.14
CA GLU A 337 13.20 22.38 -0.93
C GLU A 337 12.59 21.02 -0.52
N ALA A 338 11.29 20.85 -0.74
CA ALA A 338 10.55 19.64 -0.42
C ALA A 338 10.75 18.52 -1.45
N THR A 339 11.29 18.82 -2.63
CA THR A 339 11.47 17.83 -3.69
C THR A 339 12.69 16.96 -3.44
N ASP A 340 12.51 15.67 -3.54
CA ASP A 340 13.61 14.70 -3.54
C ASP A 340 14.22 14.58 -4.95
N PHE A 341 13.36 14.33 -5.94
CA PHE A 341 13.69 14.38 -7.36
C PHE A 341 12.43 14.58 -8.22
N ALA A 342 12.63 14.97 -9.46
CA ALA A 342 11.61 15.03 -10.50
C ALA A 342 12.02 14.17 -11.69
N VAL A 343 11.08 13.49 -12.31
CA VAL A 343 11.33 12.63 -13.48
C VAL A 343 10.40 13.01 -14.63
N TYR A 344 10.90 12.85 -15.86
CA TYR A 344 10.11 13.03 -17.08
C TYR A 344 10.64 12.15 -18.21
N LEU A 345 9.78 11.85 -19.17
CA LEU A 345 10.15 11.09 -20.36
C LEU A 345 10.58 12.05 -21.48
N GLU A 346 11.77 11.83 -22.04
CA GLU A 346 12.30 12.53 -23.21
C GLU A 346 12.69 11.51 -24.29
N GLY A 347 11.91 11.44 -25.35
CA GLY A 347 12.03 10.34 -26.31
C GLY A 347 11.75 8.98 -25.67
N GLN A 348 12.77 8.12 -25.59
CA GLN A 348 12.70 6.82 -24.90
C GLN A 348 13.50 6.80 -23.59
N GLN A 349 14.08 7.92 -23.20
CA GLN A 349 14.89 8.05 -21.99
C GLN A 349 14.08 8.70 -20.88
N ILE A 350 14.24 8.21 -19.66
CA ILE A 350 13.69 8.85 -18.47
C ILE A 350 14.77 9.73 -17.85
N GLN A 351 14.51 11.02 -17.84
CA GLN A 351 15.37 12.04 -17.23
C GLN A 351 15.02 12.18 -15.77
N ILE A 352 16.04 12.26 -14.91
CA ILE A 352 15.91 12.47 -13.47
C ILE A 352 16.65 13.75 -13.10
N CYS A 353 15.96 14.65 -12.42
CA CYS A 353 16.51 15.92 -11.92
C CYS A 353 16.34 15.99 -10.40
N SER A 354 17.36 16.43 -9.68
CA SER A 354 17.32 16.71 -8.24
C SER A 354 18.34 17.78 -7.85
N SER A 355 18.29 18.25 -6.60
CA SER A 355 19.35 19.11 -6.05
C SER A 355 20.71 18.40 -5.92
N ARG A 356 20.73 17.06 -6.03
CA ARG A 356 21.97 16.23 -6.02
C ARG A 356 22.53 15.93 -7.40
N GLY A 357 21.91 16.48 -8.45
CA GLY A 357 22.36 16.29 -9.83
C GLY A 357 21.29 15.73 -10.74
N SER A 358 21.71 15.13 -11.84
CA SER A 358 20.86 14.56 -12.87
C SER A 358 21.34 13.19 -13.32
N ALA A 359 20.39 12.37 -13.79
CA ALA A 359 20.65 11.03 -14.30
C ALA A 359 19.65 10.65 -15.40
N VAL A 360 19.96 9.59 -16.11
CA VAL A 360 19.12 9.03 -17.17
C VAL A 360 18.89 7.55 -16.91
N ILE A 361 17.65 7.08 -17.11
CA ILE A 361 17.33 5.66 -17.22
C ILE A 361 17.02 5.34 -18.67
N GLU A 362 17.70 4.34 -19.22
CA GLU A 362 17.52 3.79 -20.55
C GLU A 362 17.02 2.36 -20.48
N ALA A 363 16.22 1.93 -21.47
CA ALA A 363 15.71 0.57 -21.56
C ALA A 363 16.14 -0.09 -22.88
N LYS A 364 16.47 -1.38 -22.84
CA LYS A 364 16.61 -2.24 -24.03
C LYS A 364 15.29 -3.00 -24.26
N GLY A 365 14.79 -2.93 -25.48
CA GLY A 365 13.54 -3.62 -25.85
C GLY A 365 12.32 -3.11 -25.06
N SER A 366 11.55 -4.05 -24.50
CA SER A 366 10.35 -3.76 -23.70
C SER A 366 10.61 -3.44 -22.22
N GLY A 367 11.88 -3.13 -21.84
CA GLY A 367 12.24 -2.78 -20.46
C GLY A 367 12.70 -3.96 -19.59
N GLY A 368 12.96 -5.13 -20.18
CA GLY A 368 13.54 -6.27 -19.44
C GLY A 368 15.01 -6.09 -19.04
N SER A 369 15.67 -5.07 -19.59
CA SER A 369 17.04 -4.68 -19.23
C SER A 369 17.14 -3.16 -19.19
N LEU A 370 17.64 -2.62 -18.07
CA LEU A 370 17.70 -1.20 -17.78
C LEU A 370 19.12 -0.75 -17.46
N LYS A 371 19.40 0.53 -17.75
CA LYS A 371 20.65 1.19 -17.42
C LYS A 371 20.36 2.48 -16.67
N TYR A 372 21.07 2.73 -15.59
CA TYR A 372 21.11 4.02 -14.91
C TYR A 372 22.44 4.69 -15.17
N ALA A 373 22.43 5.93 -15.65
CA ALA A 373 23.61 6.72 -15.91
C ALA A 373 23.50 8.08 -15.23
N ALA A 374 24.33 8.34 -14.23
CA ALA A 374 24.46 9.67 -13.65
C ALA A 374 25.14 10.60 -14.67
N VAL A 375 24.53 11.74 -14.96
CA VAL A 375 25.03 12.76 -15.90
C VAL A 375 25.83 13.81 -15.12
N ASP A 376 25.25 14.30 -14.03
CA ASP A 376 25.87 15.23 -13.11
C ASP A 376 25.44 14.88 -11.69
N GLY A 377 26.38 14.78 -10.76
CA GLY A 377 26.10 14.32 -9.40
C GLY A 377 25.61 12.86 -9.32
N ASP A 378 24.65 12.59 -8.43
CA ASP A 378 24.00 11.27 -8.28
C ASP A 378 22.63 11.43 -7.60
N PRO A 379 21.57 11.70 -8.34
CA PRO A 379 20.24 12.00 -7.77
C PRO A 379 19.66 10.87 -6.93
N LEU A 380 19.91 9.62 -7.28
CA LEU A 380 19.42 8.43 -6.57
C LEU A 380 20.46 7.76 -5.69
N GLN A 381 21.67 8.33 -5.56
CA GLN A 381 22.76 7.82 -4.73
C GLN A 381 23.15 6.36 -5.06
N LEU A 382 23.11 5.98 -6.35
CA LEU A 382 23.37 4.62 -6.83
C LEU A 382 24.83 4.37 -7.26
N LYS A 383 25.73 5.35 -7.13
CA LYS A 383 27.12 5.21 -7.55
C LYS A 383 27.82 4.01 -6.91
N SER A 384 27.63 3.80 -5.61
CA SER A 384 28.19 2.64 -4.91
C SER A 384 27.52 1.31 -5.29
N VAL A 385 26.24 1.34 -5.65
CA VAL A 385 25.52 0.17 -6.17
C VAL A 385 26.06 -0.22 -7.53
N LEU A 386 26.19 0.74 -8.44
CA LEU A 386 26.77 0.52 -9.78
C LEU A 386 28.18 -0.07 -9.71
N GLN A 387 29.01 0.45 -8.81
CA GLN A 387 30.37 -0.09 -8.64
C GLN A 387 30.34 -1.55 -8.22
N ARG A 388 29.52 -1.93 -7.25
CA ARG A 388 29.34 -3.34 -6.84
C ARG A 388 28.82 -4.22 -7.98
N MET A 389 27.81 -3.73 -8.72
CA MET A 389 27.25 -4.46 -9.87
C MET A 389 28.31 -4.70 -10.97
N LEU A 390 29.19 -3.72 -11.22
CA LEU A 390 30.31 -3.86 -12.16
C LEU A 390 31.30 -4.89 -11.67
N GLU A 391 31.73 -4.84 -10.41
CA GLU A 391 32.65 -5.80 -9.80
C GLU A 391 32.09 -7.24 -9.84
N GLN A 392 30.78 -7.38 -9.66
CA GLN A 392 30.03 -8.65 -9.69
C GLN A 392 29.68 -9.10 -11.13
N LYS A 393 30.07 -8.35 -12.16
CA LYS A 393 29.76 -8.63 -13.57
C LYS A 393 28.24 -8.76 -13.86
N GLN A 394 27.44 -7.96 -13.18
CA GLN A 394 25.99 -7.91 -13.37
C GLN A 394 25.57 -6.92 -14.46
N LEU A 395 26.50 -6.09 -14.95
CA LEU A 395 26.27 -5.15 -16.05
C LEU A 395 26.82 -5.75 -17.35
N ASP A 396 26.10 -5.56 -18.46
CA ASP A 396 26.61 -5.87 -19.80
C ASP A 396 27.65 -4.82 -20.27
N ALA A 397 28.21 -5.02 -21.48
CA ALA A 397 29.25 -4.13 -22.04
C ALA A 397 28.75 -2.67 -22.21
N ASP A 398 27.45 -2.45 -22.35
CA ASP A 398 26.82 -1.14 -22.51
C ASP A 398 26.33 -0.56 -21.18
N GLY A 399 26.48 -1.27 -20.06
CA GLY A 399 26.07 -0.87 -18.72
C GLY A 399 24.61 -1.18 -18.37
N PHE A 400 23.96 -2.09 -19.09
CA PHE A 400 22.62 -2.55 -18.77
C PHE A 400 22.63 -3.76 -17.84
N ALA A 401 21.61 -3.88 -17.00
CA ALA A 401 21.35 -5.05 -16.18
C ALA A 401 19.88 -5.46 -16.26
N SER A 402 19.61 -6.74 -15.97
CA SER A 402 18.24 -7.23 -15.88
C SER A 402 17.47 -6.58 -14.72
N THR A 403 16.15 -6.62 -14.78
CA THR A 403 15.27 -6.12 -13.71
C THR A 403 15.51 -6.85 -12.39
N GLU A 404 15.81 -8.15 -12.43
CA GLU A 404 16.14 -8.97 -11.26
C GLU A 404 17.47 -8.52 -10.63
N SER A 405 18.49 -8.24 -11.46
CA SER A 405 19.80 -7.75 -10.99
C SER A 405 19.65 -6.38 -10.32
N TRP A 406 18.89 -5.46 -10.92
CA TRP A 406 18.60 -4.16 -10.32
C TRP A 406 17.84 -4.30 -9.01
N PHE A 407 16.81 -5.15 -8.96
CA PHE A 407 16.08 -5.42 -7.72
C PHE A 407 17.01 -5.94 -6.62
N ALA A 408 17.78 -7.00 -6.90
CA ALA A 408 18.71 -7.59 -5.92
C ALA A 408 19.74 -6.57 -5.41
N ALA A 409 20.28 -5.72 -6.29
CA ALA A 409 21.28 -4.72 -5.95
C ALA A 409 20.70 -3.54 -5.13
N THR A 410 19.43 -3.19 -5.33
CA THR A 410 18.82 -1.98 -4.75
C THR A 410 17.75 -2.25 -3.70
N ALA A 411 17.26 -3.48 -3.50
CA ALA A 411 16.27 -3.80 -2.47
C ALA A 411 16.68 -3.34 -1.05
N PRO A 412 17.94 -3.41 -0.61
CA PRO A 412 18.36 -2.87 0.69
C PRO A 412 18.65 -1.36 0.68
N HIS A 413 18.58 -0.69 -0.48
CA HIS A 413 18.92 0.72 -0.62
C HIS A 413 17.81 1.64 -0.12
N GLU A 414 18.14 2.92 0.15
CA GLU A 414 17.14 3.96 0.49
C GLU A 414 16.10 4.16 -0.62
N TYR A 415 16.49 3.96 -1.86
CA TYR A 415 15.63 3.92 -3.03
C TYR A 415 15.52 2.47 -3.52
N ALA A 416 14.68 1.69 -2.83
CA ALA A 416 14.49 0.29 -3.14
C ALA A 416 13.88 0.10 -4.54
N ASP A 417 14.46 -0.81 -5.32
CA ASP A 417 14.07 -1.12 -6.72
C ASP A 417 14.01 0.11 -7.65
N ALA A 418 14.77 1.17 -7.35
CA ALA A 418 14.60 2.51 -7.92
C ALA A 418 14.52 2.54 -9.45
N VAL A 419 15.44 1.83 -10.14
CA VAL A 419 15.55 1.89 -11.60
C VAL A 419 14.33 1.24 -12.26
N ASN A 420 13.91 0.06 -11.78
CA ASN A 420 12.72 -0.61 -12.27
C ASN A 420 11.44 0.17 -11.92
N ALA A 421 11.31 0.57 -10.65
CA ALA A 421 10.12 1.24 -10.16
C ALA A 421 9.86 2.56 -10.89
N ILE A 422 10.90 3.38 -11.12
CA ILE A 422 10.79 4.62 -11.91
C ILE A 422 10.41 4.29 -13.37
N TYR A 423 11.08 3.30 -13.97
CA TYR A 423 10.77 2.93 -15.36
C TYR A 423 9.30 2.50 -15.51
N GLN A 424 8.83 1.61 -14.66
CA GLN A 424 7.44 1.14 -14.70
C GLN A 424 6.43 2.27 -14.40
N GLY A 425 6.70 3.07 -13.37
CA GLY A 425 5.82 4.18 -12.97
C GLY A 425 5.63 5.25 -14.04
N VAL A 426 6.73 5.55 -14.79
CA VAL A 426 6.68 6.54 -15.87
C VAL A 426 6.08 5.98 -17.16
N THR A 427 6.24 4.65 -17.44
CA THR A 427 5.90 4.09 -18.76
C THR A 427 4.67 3.19 -18.78
N ASN A 428 4.36 2.47 -17.69
CA ASN A 428 3.45 1.33 -17.79
C ASN A 428 2.19 1.38 -16.93
N HIS A 429 2.19 2.02 -15.77
CA HIS A 429 1.09 1.87 -14.81
C HIS A 429 -0.14 2.72 -15.11
N VAL A 430 0.02 3.87 -15.75
CA VAL A 430 -1.08 4.86 -15.96
C VAL A 430 -1.34 5.15 -17.42
N THR A 431 -2.61 5.43 -17.74
CA THR A 431 -3.02 5.86 -19.08
C THR A 431 -2.71 7.34 -19.31
N ASN A 432 -3.11 8.21 -18.39
CA ASN A 432 -2.86 9.65 -18.46
C ASN A 432 -1.55 9.99 -17.72
N ARG A 433 -0.42 9.78 -18.39
CA ARG A 433 0.90 10.03 -17.80
C ARG A 433 1.14 11.51 -17.57
N ALA A 434 1.74 11.83 -16.43
CA ALA A 434 2.21 13.18 -16.15
C ALA A 434 3.38 13.56 -17.08
N ASN A 435 3.48 14.84 -17.43
CA ASN A 435 4.66 15.38 -18.14
C ASN A 435 5.89 15.35 -17.23
N VAL A 436 5.70 15.72 -15.97
CA VAL A 436 6.70 15.61 -14.90
C VAL A 436 6.09 14.89 -13.72
N PHE A 437 6.78 13.91 -13.17
CA PHE A 437 6.39 13.29 -11.91
C PHE A 437 7.40 13.63 -10.83
N VAL A 438 6.94 14.11 -9.67
CA VAL A 438 7.78 14.57 -8.56
C VAL A 438 7.64 13.65 -7.38
N SER A 439 8.75 13.19 -6.84
CA SER A 439 8.86 12.52 -5.55
C SER A 439 9.25 13.54 -4.48
N LEU A 440 8.48 13.64 -3.42
CA LEU A 440 8.78 14.51 -2.28
C LEU A 440 9.67 13.80 -1.26
N LYS A 441 10.37 14.57 -0.45
CA LYS A 441 11.06 14.08 0.75
C LYS A 441 10.04 13.73 1.84
N ASP A 442 10.38 12.82 2.73
CA ASP A 442 9.60 12.59 3.94
C ASP A 442 9.43 13.90 4.73
N GLY A 443 8.29 14.07 5.38
CA GLY A 443 7.92 15.31 6.07
C GLY A 443 7.20 16.34 5.18
N TYR A 444 6.96 16.02 3.91
CA TYR A 444 6.20 16.86 3.00
C TYR A 444 5.12 16.07 2.27
N HIS A 445 3.98 16.72 2.03
CA HIS A 445 2.93 16.18 1.20
C HIS A 445 2.32 17.26 0.30
N TYR A 446 1.57 16.79 -0.69
CA TYR A 446 0.68 17.62 -1.50
C TYR A 446 -0.66 16.93 -1.59
N GLY A 447 -1.72 17.69 -1.83
CA GLY A 447 -3.07 17.17 -2.01
C GLY A 447 -4.13 18.21 -1.67
N SER A 448 -5.33 17.75 -1.36
CA SER A 448 -6.50 18.60 -1.10
C SER A 448 -6.25 19.58 0.06
N PRO A 449 -6.33 20.91 -0.17
CA PRO A 449 -6.23 21.89 0.92
C PRO A 449 -7.33 21.74 1.99
N PHE A 450 -8.49 21.21 1.60
CA PHE A 450 -9.59 20.97 2.52
C PHE A 450 -9.28 19.84 3.50
N PHE A 451 -8.74 18.73 3.01
CA PHE A 451 -8.31 17.63 3.89
C PHE A 451 -7.12 18.02 4.76
N ASP A 452 -6.14 18.75 4.22
CA ASP A 452 -5.00 19.25 4.99
C ASP A 452 -5.43 20.17 6.16
N TRP A 453 -6.47 20.98 5.96
CA TRP A 453 -7.04 21.80 7.03
C TRP A 453 -7.77 20.98 8.10
N LEU A 454 -8.39 19.86 7.73
CA LEU A 454 -9.19 19.02 8.64
C LEU A 454 -8.34 18.02 9.43
N VAL A 455 -7.21 17.56 8.87
CA VAL A 455 -6.48 16.39 9.36
C VAL A 455 -5.02 16.74 9.59
N THR A 456 -4.51 16.39 10.77
CA THR A 456 -3.07 16.45 11.04
C THR A 456 -2.42 15.16 10.54
N MET A 457 -1.66 15.25 9.44
CA MET A 457 -0.97 14.11 8.84
C MET A 457 0.26 13.71 9.65
N ARG A 458 0.18 12.54 10.28
CA ARG A 458 1.27 11.96 11.09
C ARG A 458 2.15 11.00 10.29
N SER A 459 1.68 10.60 9.12
CA SER A 459 2.37 9.70 8.21
C SER A 459 1.91 9.97 6.79
N THR A 460 2.75 9.65 5.79
CA THR A 460 2.36 9.65 4.37
C THR A 460 3.24 8.69 3.58
N HIS A 461 2.84 8.45 2.33
CA HIS A 461 3.48 7.58 1.36
C HIS A 461 3.43 8.22 -0.04
N GLY A 462 3.75 7.49 -1.10
CA GLY A 462 3.68 7.94 -2.49
C GLY A 462 5.04 8.26 -3.10
N ASN A 463 6.05 8.58 -2.28
CA ASN A 463 7.41 8.85 -2.74
C ASN A 463 8.23 7.54 -2.95
N LEU A 464 9.46 7.67 -3.48
CA LEU A 464 10.35 6.53 -3.72
C LEU A 464 11.19 6.16 -2.49
N ARG A 465 10.98 6.78 -1.35
CA ARG A 465 11.72 6.49 -0.13
C ARG A 465 11.40 5.09 0.39
N ARG A 466 12.41 4.44 0.97
CA ARG A 466 12.28 3.09 1.50
C ARG A 466 11.09 2.92 2.44
N THR A 467 10.79 3.91 3.27
CA THR A 467 9.65 3.91 4.19
C THR A 467 8.30 3.77 3.47
N SER A 468 8.12 4.52 2.38
CA SER A 468 6.91 4.46 1.54
C SER A 468 6.87 3.22 0.64
N MET A 469 8.05 2.80 0.13
CA MET A 469 8.16 1.68 -0.80
C MET A 469 8.11 0.30 -0.11
N THR A 470 8.29 0.22 1.22
CA THR A 470 8.43 -1.08 1.88
C THR A 470 7.19 -1.42 2.70
N GLY A 471 6.29 -2.16 2.08
CA GLY A 471 5.23 -2.91 2.74
C GLY A 471 5.75 -4.25 3.27
N PHE A 472 4.84 -5.12 3.67
CA PHE A 472 5.16 -6.44 4.17
C PHE A 472 4.35 -7.53 3.44
N PHE A 473 4.81 -8.76 3.55
CA PHE A 473 3.95 -9.92 3.30
C PHE A 473 4.25 -11.02 4.30
N MET A 474 3.22 -11.82 4.59
CA MET A 474 3.25 -12.98 5.48
C MET A 474 2.40 -14.09 4.89
N ARG A 475 2.84 -15.34 5.08
CA ARG A 475 2.08 -16.54 4.70
C ARG A 475 2.08 -17.52 5.86
N ASN A 476 0.99 -18.28 5.99
CA ASN A 476 0.93 -19.40 6.94
C ASN A 476 1.54 -20.71 6.40
N SER A 477 2.13 -20.65 5.21
CA SER A 477 2.99 -21.68 4.61
C SER A 477 4.45 -21.22 4.62
N PRO A 478 5.44 -22.11 4.47
CA PRO A 478 6.84 -21.71 4.42
C PRO A 478 7.13 -20.63 3.38
N MET A 479 7.87 -19.59 3.77
CA MET A 479 8.30 -18.52 2.86
C MET A 479 9.69 -18.81 2.33
N GLN A 480 9.91 -18.56 1.03
CA GLN A 480 11.20 -18.80 0.37
C GLN A 480 12.06 -17.54 0.28
N ALA A 481 11.48 -16.35 0.45
CA ALA A 481 12.19 -15.09 0.27
C ALA A 481 11.95 -14.13 1.44
N ALA A 482 13.01 -13.43 1.86
CA ALA A 482 12.94 -12.37 2.89
C ALA A 482 12.54 -11.00 2.30
N VAL A 483 12.62 -10.84 0.97
CA VAL A 483 12.22 -9.64 0.23
C VAL A 483 11.74 -10.02 -1.16
N LEU A 484 10.61 -9.44 -1.59
CA LEU A 484 10.03 -9.63 -2.92
C LEU A 484 9.60 -8.27 -3.51
N PRO A 485 9.66 -8.11 -4.84
CA PRO A 485 8.94 -7.04 -5.51
C PRO A 485 7.44 -7.36 -5.57
N ALA A 486 6.60 -6.33 -5.50
CA ALA A 486 5.15 -6.46 -5.47
C ALA A 486 4.59 -7.32 -6.62
N ARG A 487 5.17 -7.18 -7.82
CA ARG A 487 4.80 -7.93 -9.04
C ARG A 487 4.95 -9.45 -8.94
N GLU A 488 5.62 -9.99 -7.92
CA GLU A 488 5.83 -11.44 -7.79
C GLU A 488 4.96 -12.10 -6.70
N LEU A 489 4.38 -11.28 -5.79
CA LEU A 489 3.74 -11.83 -4.59
C LEU A 489 2.58 -12.78 -4.87
N LEU A 490 1.66 -12.38 -5.74
CA LEU A 490 0.41 -13.13 -6.00
C LEU A 490 0.41 -13.87 -7.33
N ARG A 491 1.56 -14.02 -7.97
CA ARG A 491 1.66 -14.66 -9.27
C ARG A 491 1.06 -16.07 -9.27
N ASP A 492 1.47 -16.90 -8.30
CA ASP A 492 0.98 -18.28 -8.17
C ASP A 492 -0.46 -18.34 -7.60
N PHE A 493 -0.89 -17.32 -6.86
CA PHE A 493 -2.21 -17.27 -6.26
C PHE A 493 -3.32 -17.16 -7.32
N PHE A 494 -3.04 -16.44 -8.41
CA PHE A 494 -4.01 -16.18 -9.49
C PHE A 494 -4.02 -17.25 -10.57
N GLU A 495 -2.97 -18.04 -10.73
CA GLU A 495 -2.96 -19.13 -11.72
C GLU A 495 -4.11 -20.13 -11.52
N GLU A 496 -4.62 -20.26 -10.29
CA GLU A 496 -5.79 -21.11 -9.97
C GLU A 496 -7.14 -20.36 -10.04
N LYS A 497 -7.16 -19.04 -10.12
CA LYS A 497 -8.42 -18.25 -10.23
C LYS A 497 -8.90 -18.12 -11.68
N VAL A 498 -8.05 -18.44 -12.65
CA VAL A 498 -8.30 -18.31 -14.11
C VAL A 498 -8.85 -19.62 -14.71
N HIS A 499 -8.92 -20.68 -13.95
CA HIS A 499 -9.51 -21.97 -14.32
C HIS A 499 -10.79 -22.22 -13.51
#